data_adbef092de725ae0787f2a79548ab200
#
_entry.id   adbef092de725ae0787f2a79548ab200
#
_cell.length_a   1.000
_cell.length_b   1.000
_cell.length_c   1.000
_cell.angle_alpha   90.00
_cell.angle_beta   90.00
_cell.angle_gamma   90.00
#
_symmetry.space_group_name_H-M   'P 1'
#
loop_
_entity.id
_entity.type
_entity.pdbx_description
1 polymer ?
#
loop_
_entity_poly.entity_id
_entity_poly.type
_entity_poly.pdbx_seq_one_letter_code
_entity_poly.pdbx_strand_id
1 'polypeptide(L)'
;NTTIPTKRSEIFTTADDNQLAVQIQAYQGEREMAAYNKKLGMFELTGIAPAPRGVPQVEVTFDIDANGIVHVSAKDLATGKEQGMTITGGSALSKDEIAQMMADAEAHANEDKQRREEAEIRNTGDSLVYQTEKFLTDNADKFTEGEAATKKAELDEALALLKTDLGGANFESIKSNTVKVSTISQALGALMYANA
;
A
#
# COMPACT_ATOMS: atom_id res chain seq x y z
N ASN A 1 6.72 -18.74 -14.95
CA ASN A 1 7.90 -19.18 -15.73
C ASN A 1 8.75 -17.97 -16.17
N THR A 2 9.69 -17.55 -15.34
CA THR A 2 10.63 -16.48 -15.67
C THR A 2 11.98 -17.08 -16.01
N THR A 3 12.59 -16.63 -17.11
CA THR A 3 13.95 -17.04 -17.48
C THR A 3 14.96 -16.42 -16.52
N ILE A 4 15.91 -17.20 -16.01
CA ILE A 4 17.00 -16.75 -15.17
C ILE A 4 18.31 -16.66 -15.98
N PRO A 5 19.23 -15.74 -15.63
CA PRO A 5 19.14 -14.74 -14.55
C PRO A 5 18.11 -13.65 -14.82
N THR A 6 17.53 -13.10 -13.75
CA THR A 6 16.56 -12.01 -13.85
C THR A 6 16.65 -11.08 -12.64
N LYS A 7 16.31 -9.81 -12.85
CA LYS A 7 16.27 -8.78 -11.80
C LYS A 7 15.03 -7.92 -11.95
N ARG A 8 14.33 -7.67 -10.84
CA ARG A 8 13.16 -6.80 -10.77
C ARG A 8 13.22 -5.96 -9.51
N SER A 9 12.82 -4.71 -9.64
CA SER A 9 12.74 -3.76 -8.54
C SER A 9 11.36 -3.11 -8.51
N GLU A 10 10.88 -2.79 -7.30
CA GLU A 10 9.66 -2.05 -7.08
C GLU A 10 9.83 -1.13 -5.88
N ILE A 11 9.16 0.02 -5.90
CA ILE A 11 9.25 1.03 -4.85
C ILE A 11 8.02 0.92 -3.95
N PHE A 12 8.28 0.80 -2.64
CA PHE A 12 7.28 0.77 -1.58
C PHE A 12 7.44 1.99 -0.68
N THR A 13 6.46 2.21 0.18
CA THR A 13 6.48 3.31 1.15
C THR A 13 6.07 2.84 2.54
N THR A 14 6.12 3.75 3.53
CA THR A 14 5.71 3.47 4.91
C THR A 14 4.20 3.52 5.09
N ALA A 15 3.69 2.72 6.03
CA ALA A 15 2.27 2.65 6.41
C ALA A 15 1.91 3.58 7.57
N ASP A 16 2.90 3.95 8.41
CA ASP A 16 2.71 4.77 9.61
C ASP A 16 3.57 6.03 9.56
N ASP A 17 3.12 7.08 10.26
CA ASP A 17 3.87 8.31 10.44
C ASP A 17 5.12 8.05 11.29
N ASN A 18 6.24 8.66 10.89
CA ASN A 18 7.53 8.51 11.56
C ASN A 18 8.02 7.06 11.72
N GLN A 19 7.63 6.18 10.81
CA GLN A 19 8.07 4.81 10.77
C GLN A 19 9.58 4.75 10.46
N LEU A 20 10.36 4.15 11.37
CA LEU A 20 11.83 4.11 11.30
C LEU A 20 12.36 2.83 10.66
N ALA A 21 11.50 1.86 10.43
CA ALA A 21 11.85 0.57 9.87
C ALA A 21 10.73 0.01 8.99
N VAL A 22 11.09 -0.79 7.99
CA VAL A 22 10.14 -1.59 7.20
C VAL A 22 10.56 -3.04 7.21
N GLN A 23 9.59 -3.93 7.35
CA GLN A 23 9.78 -5.37 7.30
C GLN A 23 9.52 -5.87 5.88
N ILE A 24 10.51 -6.50 5.29
CA ILE A 24 10.44 -7.09 3.96
C ILE A 24 10.26 -8.60 4.09
N GLN A 25 9.18 -9.12 3.50
CA GLN A 25 8.88 -10.54 3.49
C GLN A 25 8.83 -11.02 2.04
N ALA A 26 9.59 -12.08 1.75
CA ALA A 26 9.62 -12.68 0.43
C ALA A 26 8.81 -13.98 0.42
N TYR A 27 7.96 -14.11 -0.58
CA TYR A 27 7.08 -15.27 -0.79
C TYR A 27 7.28 -15.86 -2.17
N GLN A 28 6.96 -17.14 -2.29
CA GLN A 28 6.90 -17.85 -3.57
C GLN A 28 5.52 -18.46 -3.74
N GLY A 29 4.87 -18.23 -4.88
CA GLY A 29 3.56 -18.78 -5.21
C GLY A 29 2.82 -17.94 -6.23
N GLU A 30 1.64 -18.43 -6.59
CA GLU A 30 0.77 -17.84 -7.62
C GLU A 30 -0.50 -17.20 -7.03
N ARG A 31 -0.70 -17.28 -5.70
CA ARG A 31 -1.87 -16.69 -5.03
C ARG A 31 -1.65 -15.17 -4.88
N GLU A 32 -2.69 -14.38 -5.13
CA GLU A 32 -2.62 -12.91 -5.03
C GLU A 32 -2.40 -12.42 -3.59
N MET A 33 -2.92 -13.16 -2.60
CA MET A 33 -2.73 -12.83 -1.18
C MET A 33 -1.45 -13.50 -0.65
N ALA A 34 -0.53 -12.72 -0.11
CA ALA A 34 0.76 -13.19 0.41
C ALA A 34 0.62 -14.34 1.42
N ALA A 35 -0.39 -14.29 2.29
CA ALA A 35 -0.64 -15.31 3.31
C ALA A 35 -0.87 -16.73 2.76
N TYR A 36 -1.25 -16.86 1.50
CA TYR A 36 -1.52 -18.15 0.85
C TYR A 36 -0.34 -18.68 0.05
N ASN A 37 0.80 -18.00 0.09
CA ASN A 37 2.03 -18.39 -0.58
C ASN A 37 3.08 -18.87 0.43
N LYS A 38 4.09 -19.58 -0.07
CA LYS A 38 5.21 -20.06 0.76
C LYS A 38 6.13 -18.91 1.11
N LYS A 39 6.28 -18.62 2.40
CA LYS A 39 7.26 -17.65 2.88
C LYS A 39 8.67 -18.20 2.72
N LEU A 40 9.51 -17.47 2.01
CA LEU A 40 10.91 -17.82 1.77
C LEU A 40 11.84 -17.22 2.82
N GLY A 41 11.56 -16.03 3.29
CA GLY A 41 12.35 -15.35 4.27
C GLY A 41 11.83 -13.97 4.62
N MET A 42 12.48 -13.32 5.58
CA MET A 42 12.12 -12.02 6.09
C MET A 42 13.36 -11.29 6.59
N PHE A 43 13.44 -9.99 6.35
CA PHE A 43 14.43 -9.11 6.95
C PHE A 43 13.83 -7.74 7.21
N GLU A 44 14.53 -6.91 7.96
CA GLU A 44 14.08 -5.56 8.32
C GLU A 44 15.10 -4.52 7.84
N LEU A 45 14.61 -3.49 7.15
CA LEU A 45 15.38 -2.29 6.83
C LEU A 45 15.11 -1.25 7.92
N THR A 46 16.16 -0.88 8.66
CA THR A 46 16.09 0.11 9.74
C THR A 46 16.76 1.42 9.35
N GLY A 47 16.49 2.48 10.13
CA GLY A 47 17.13 3.78 9.96
C GLY A 47 16.56 4.60 8.80
N ILE A 48 15.30 4.40 8.51
CA ILE A 48 14.51 5.28 7.66
C ILE A 48 14.32 6.62 8.37
N ALA A 49 14.52 7.73 7.66
CA ALA A 49 14.31 9.05 8.24
C ALA A 49 12.83 9.26 8.62
N PRO A 50 12.54 9.81 9.82
CA PRO A 50 11.17 10.11 10.23
C PRO A 50 10.49 11.03 9.21
N ALA A 51 9.33 10.61 8.72
CA ALA A 51 8.52 11.36 7.77
C ALA A 51 7.05 10.90 7.87
N PRO A 52 6.10 11.69 7.37
CA PRO A 52 4.72 11.24 7.24
C PRO A 52 4.63 9.95 6.42
N ARG A 53 3.66 9.09 6.72
CA ARG A 53 3.41 7.87 5.96
C ARG A 53 3.25 8.18 4.47
N GLY A 54 3.73 7.29 3.61
CA GLY A 54 3.66 7.46 2.15
C GLY A 54 4.75 8.37 1.57
N VAL A 55 5.57 9.04 2.38
CA VAL A 55 6.67 9.92 1.91
C VAL A 55 7.97 9.15 1.70
N PRO A 56 8.45 8.29 2.62
CA PRO A 56 9.65 7.51 2.38
C PRO A 56 9.50 6.57 1.21
N GLN A 57 10.57 6.41 0.41
CA GLN A 57 10.63 5.50 -0.72
C GLN A 57 11.67 4.43 -0.46
N VAL A 58 11.22 3.17 -0.47
CA VAL A 58 12.06 1.99 -0.27
C VAL A 58 12.02 1.15 -1.55
N GLU A 59 13.15 1.08 -2.23
CA GLU A 59 13.31 0.22 -3.41
C GLU A 59 13.63 -1.20 -2.96
N VAL A 60 12.76 -2.14 -3.28
CA VAL A 60 12.97 -3.57 -3.05
C VAL A 60 13.34 -4.22 -4.36
N THR A 61 14.47 -4.92 -4.38
CA THR A 61 15.03 -5.58 -5.56
C THR A 61 15.10 -7.08 -5.33
N PHE A 62 14.57 -7.84 -6.30
CA PHE A 62 14.75 -9.28 -6.41
C PHE A 62 15.73 -9.56 -7.55
N ASP A 63 16.84 -10.20 -7.23
CA ASP A 63 17.88 -10.57 -8.19
C ASP A 63 18.09 -12.10 -8.10
N ILE A 64 17.75 -12.80 -9.18
CA ILE A 64 17.88 -14.26 -9.27
C ILE A 64 19.03 -14.55 -10.23
N ASP A 65 20.08 -15.16 -9.73
CA ASP A 65 21.25 -15.52 -10.54
C ASP A 65 21.03 -16.76 -11.43
N ALA A 66 21.99 -17.08 -12.27
CA ALA A 66 21.93 -18.22 -13.19
C ALA A 66 21.83 -19.58 -12.47
N ASN A 67 22.19 -19.65 -11.18
CA ASN A 67 22.09 -20.85 -10.35
C ASN A 67 20.74 -20.94 -9.62
N GLY A 68 19.85 -19.96 -9.79
CA GLY A 68 18.55 -19.89 -9.13
C GLY A 68 18.61 -19.37 -7.69
N ILE A 69 19.74 -18.79 -7.26
CA ILE A 69 19.87 -18.17 -5.96
C ILE A 69 19.20 -16.81 -5.99
N VAL A 70 18.29 -16.56 -5.04
CA VAL A 70 17.53 -15.32 -4.93
C VAL A 70 18.19 -14.39 -3.92
N HIS A 71 18.58 -13.20 -4.38
CA HIS A 71 19.04 -12.10 -3.55
C HIS A 71 17.92 -11.08 -3.45
N VAL A 72 17.48 -10.77 -2.25
CA VAL A 72 16.46 -9.74 -1.99
C VAL A 72 17.13 -8.61 -1.23
N SER A 73 17.05 -7.40 -1.75
CA SER A 73 17.56 -6.20 -1.07
C SER A 73 16.49 -5.12 -0.97
N ALA A 74 16.58 -4.31 0.06
CA ALA A 74 15.74 -3.13 0.25
C ALA A 74 16.63 -1.93 0.54
N LYS A 75 16.40 -0.83 -0.16
CA LYS A 75 17.16 0.41 -0.04
C LYS A 75 16.25 1.60 0.19
N ASP A 76 16.49 2.34 1.25
CA ASP A 76 15.90 3.64 1.44
C ASP A 76 16.57 4.67 0.50
N LEU A 77 15.79 5.22 -0.43
CA LEU A 77 16.30 6.13 -1.45
C LEU A 77 16.72 7.49 -0.87
N ALA A 78 16.19 7.88 0.29
CA ALA A 78 16.53 9.15 0.95
C ALA A 78 17.85 9.05 1.72
N THR A 79 18.05 8.00 2.51
CA THR A 79 19.24 7.83 3.37
C THR A 79 20.33 7.02 2.70
N GLY A 80 20.01 6.26 1.65
CA GLY A 80 20.93 5.32 0.99
C GLY A 80 21.18 4.04 1.80
N LYS A 81 20.53 3.86 2.95
CA LYS A 81 20.65 2.63 3.75
C LYS A 81 20.04 1.46 3.02
N GLU A 82 20.74 0.33 3.08
CA GLU A 82 20.36 -0.90 2.40
C GLU A 82 20.52 -2.09 3.33
N GLN A 83 19.61 -3.04 3.22
CA GLN A 83 19.65 -4.36 3.83
C GLN A 83 19.20 -5.41 2.82
N GLY A 84 19.64 -6.64 3.03
CA GLY A 84 19.26 -7.73 2.14
C GLY A 84 19.44 -9.10 2.76
N MET A 85 18.92 -10.09 2.06
CA MET A 85 19.09 -11.49 2.38
C MET A 85 19.29 -12.31 1.11
N THR A 86 19.91 -13.47 1.27
CA THR A 86 20.09 -14.47 0.21
C THR A 86 19.28 -15.71 0.54
N ILE A 87 18.48 -16.16 -0.42
CA ILE A 87 17.66 -17.37 -0.32
C ILE A 87 18.31 -18.44 -1.17
N THR A 88 18.90 -19.44 -0.54
CA THR A 88 19.53 -20.58 -1.22
C THR A 88 18.55 -21.73 -1.43
N GLY A 89 18.78 -22.58 -2.42
CA GLY A 89 17.88 -23.60 -2.94
C GLY A 89 17.29 -24.66 -1.99
N GLY A 90 17.63 -24.63 -0.69
CA GLY A 90 16.99 -25.45 0.34
C GLY A 90 15.54 -25.06 0.66
N SER A 91 15.09 -23.90 0.20
CA SER A 91 13.72 -23.41 0.34
C SER A 91 12.88 -23.51 -0.95
N ALA A 92 13.47 -24.02 -2.05
CA ALA A 92 12.76 -24.19 -3.30
C ALA A 92 11.61 -25.19 -3.17
N LEU A 93 10.51 -24.89 -3.86
CA LEU A 93 9.37 -25.80 -3.97
C LEU A 93 9.72 -26.98 -4.89
N SER A 94 9.24 -28.16 -4.56
CA SER A 94 9.26 -29.31 -5.48
C SER A 94 8.32 -29.09 -6.66
N LYS A 95 8.50 -29.87 -7.75
CA LYS A 95 7.59 -29.77 -8.91
C LYS A 95 6.14 -30.07 -8.56
N ASP A 96 5.90 -30.97 -7.63
CA ASP A 96 4.56 -31.34 -7.18
C ASP A 96 3.94 -30.23 -6.34
N GLU A 97 4.71 -29.57 -5.46
CA GLU A 97 4.25 -28.40 -4.72
C GLU A 97 3.93 -27.23 -5.64
N ILE A 98 4.73 -26.99 -6.70
CA ILE A 98 4.45 -25.96 -7.71
C ILE A 98 3.15 -26.27 -8.44
N ALA A 99 2.96 -27.52 -8.89
CA ALA A 99 1.73 -27.93 -9.58
C ALA A 99 0.50 -27.77 -8.69
N GLN A 100 0.60 -28.13 -7.41
CA GLN A 100 -0.46 -27.94 -6.44
C GLN A 100 -0.78 -26.45 -6.22
N MET A 101 0.23 -25.60 -6.07
CA MET A 101 0.05 -24.15 -5.92
C MET A 101 -0.61 -23.52 -7.15
N MET A 102 -0.26 -23.96 -8.35
CA MET A 102 -0.91 -23.48 -9.58
C MET A 102 -2.38 -23.88 -9.62
N ALA A 103 -2.71 -25.13 -9.30
CA ALA A 103 -4.08 -25.61 -9.24
C ALA A 103 -4.90 -24.87 -8.18
N ASP A 104 -4.34 -24.63 -7.00
CA ASP A 104 -4.97 -23.88 -5.92
C ASP A 104 -5.18 -22.40 -6.32
N ALA A 105 -4.22 -21.79 -6.99
CA ALA A 105 -4.35 -20.42 -7.51
C ALA A 105 -5.47 -20.30 -8.54
N GLU A 106 -5.58 -21.26 -9.47
CA GLU A 106 -6.65 -21.29 -10.47
C GLU A 106 -8.03 -21.51 -9.81
N ALA A 107 -8.12 -22.44 -8.87
CA ALA A 107 -9.35 -22.74 -8.15
C ALA A 107 -9.87 -21.54 -7.32
N HIS A 108 -8.98 -20.70 -6.79
CA HIS A 108 -9.31 -19.55 -5.94
C HIS A 108 -9.14 -18.20 -6.62
N ALA A 109 -8.88 -18.16 -7.93
CA ALA A 109 -8.56 -16.91 -8.66
C ALA A 109 -9.60 -15.80 -8.45
N ASN A 110 -10.89 -16.13 -8.52
CA ASN A 110 -11.97 -15.15 -8.35
C ASN A 110 -12.07 -14.66 -6.90
N GLU A 111 -11.92 -15.54 -5.93
CA GLU A 111 -11.95 -15.20 -4.51
C GLU A 111 -10.75 -14.33 -4.13
N ASP A 112 -9.56 -14.70 -4.58
CA ASP A 112 -8.34 -13.94 -4.33
C ASP A 112 -8.39 -12.55 -4.97
N LYS A 113 -8.91 -12.45 -6.18
CA LYS A 113 -9.13 -11.18 -6.88
C LYS A 113 -10.09 -10.29 -6.10
N GLN A 114 -11.22 -10.84 -5.65
CA GLN A 114 -12.18 -10.09 -4.84
C GLN A 114 -11.55 -9.57 -3.55
N ARG A 115 -10.84 -10.42 -2.80
CA ARG A 115 -10.16 -10.03 -1.56
C ARG A 115 -9.11 -8.94 -1.78
N ARG A 116 -8.38 -9.02 -2.89
CA ARG A 116 -7.42 -7.98 -3.27
C ARG A 116 -8.12 -6.66 -3.57
N GLU A 117 -9.20 -6.68 -4.38
CA GLU A 117 -10.00 -5.49 -4.68
C GLU A 117 -10.58 -4.85 -3.41
N GLU A 118 -11.08 -5.66 -2.48
CA GLU A 118 -11.59 -5.21 -1.18
C GLU A 118 -10.49 -4.55 -0.34
N ALA A 119 -9.29 -5.12 -0.31
CA ALA A 119 -8.14 -4.54 0.38
C ALA A 119 -7.71 -3.22 -0.26
N GLU A 120 -7.67 -3.13 -1.58
CA GLU A 120 -7.33 -1.91 -2.33
C GLU A 120 -8.35 -0.80 -2.07
N ILE A 121 -9.65 -1.10 -2.09
CA ILE A 121 -10.72 -0.16 -1.76
C ILE A 121 -10.55 0.40 -0.34
N ARG A 122 -10.30 -0.47 0.63
CA ARG A 122 -10.08 -0.08 2.02
C ARG A 122 -8.84 0.80 2.18
N ASN A 123 -7.71 0.40 1.60
CA ASN A 123 -6.45 1.16 1.66
C ASN A 123 -6.58 2.53 0.99
N THR A 124 -7.30 2.61 -0.12
CA THR A 124 -7.56 3.88 -0.82
C THR A 124 -8.41 4.81 0.05
N GLY A 125 -9.48 4.29 0.66
CA GLY A 125 -10.33 5.05 1.57
C GLY A 125 -9.57 5.56 2.80
N ASP A 126 -8.76 4.72 3.42
CA ASP A 126 -7.96 5.08 4.59
C ASP A 126 -6.90 6.14 4.27
N SER A 127 -6.21 6.00 3.13
CA SER A 127 -5.25 7.00 2.66
C SER A 127 -5.91 8.35 2.37
N LEU A 128 -7.10 8.34 1.78
CA LEU A 128 -7.84 9.58 1.49
C LEU A 128 -8.31 10.26 2.77
N VAL A 129 -8.77 9.51 3.77
CA VAL A 129 -9.13 10.05 5.08
C VAL A 129 -7.93 10.78 5.68
N TYR A 130 -6.78 10.12 5.74
CA TYR A 130 -5.55 10.73 6.28
C TYR A 130 -5.16 12.01 5.54
N GLN A 131 -5.11 11.96 4.20
CA GLN A 131 -4.74 13.12 3.38
C GLN A 131 -5.70 14.29 3.55
N THR A 132 -7.01 13.99 3.62
CA THR A 132 -8.04 15.02 3.76
C THR A 132 -8.02 15.64 5.15
N GLU A 133 -7.86 14.86 6.21
CA GLU A 133 -7.72 15.40 7.57
C GLU A 133 -6.49 16.28 7.72
N LYS A 134 -5.37 15.85 7.14
CA LYS A 134 -4.15 16.64 7.09
C LYS A 134 -4.38 17.96 6.35
N PHE A 135 -4.99 17.92 5.17
CA PHE A 135 -5.33 19.11 4.39
C PHE A 135 -6.21 20.08 5.16
N LEU A 136 -7.24 19.59 5.86
CA LEU A 136 -8.12 20.42 6.69
C LEU A 136 -7.38 21.03 7.89
N THR A 137 -6.47 20.29 8.50
CA THR A 137 -5.68 20.77 9.65
C THR A 137 -4.67 21.83 9.21
N ASP A 138 -3.95 21.58 8.11
CA ASP A 138 -2.90 22.48 7.60
C ASP A 138 -3.47 23.81 7.07
N ASN A 139 -4.77 23.87 6.75
CA ASN A 139 -5.44 25.05 6.20
C ASN A 139 -6.67 25.50 7.00
N ALA A 140 -6.73 25.17 8.27
CA ALA A 140 -7.91 25.42 9.12
C ALA A 140 -8.35 26.89 9.15
N ASP A 141 -7.39 27.81 9.08
CA ASP A 141 -7.59 29.26 9.05
C ASP A 141 -8.32 29.77 7.79
N LYS A 142 -8.27 29.01 6.69
CA LYS A 142 -8.84 29.36 5.40
C LYS A 142 -10.31 28.93 5.22
N PHE A 143 -10.84 28.16 6.16
CA PHE A 143 -12.17 27.57 6.09
C PHE A 143 -13.12 28.10 7.16
N THR A 144 -12.93 29.34 7.59
CA THR A 144 -13.67 29.92 8.74
C THR A 144 -14.97 30.60 8.34
N GLU A 145 -15.10 31.06 7.08
CA GLU A 145 -16.23 31.86 6.63
C GLU A 145 -16.66 31.52 5.19
N GLY A 146 -17.89 31.90 4.83
CA GLY A 146 -18.43 31.85 3.47
C GLY A 146 -18.63 30.44 2.93
N GLU A 147 -18.49 30.30 1.60
CA GLU A 147 -18.69 29.04 0.88
C GLU A 147 -17.67 27.96 1.31
N ALA A 148 -16.44 28.37 1.65
CA ALA A 148 -15.40 27.47 2.12
C ALA A 148 -15.78 26.81 3.46
N ALA A 149 -16.37 27.54 4.41
CA ALA A 149 -16.86 26.98 5.67
C ALA A 149 -18.00 25.99 5.46
N THR A 150 -18.92 26.28 4.51
CA THR A 150 -20.00 25.35 4.15
C THR A 150 -19.47 24.07 3.52
N LYS A 151 -18.54 24.17 2.57
CA LYS A 151 -17.91 23.02 1.94
C LYS A 151 -17.08 22.21 2.92
N LYS A 152 -16.40 22.85 3.87
CA LYS A 152 -15.71 22.15 4.96
C LYS A 152 -16.67 21.31 5.79
N ALA A 153 -17.83 21.85 6.17
CA ALA A 153 -18.83 21.10 6.93
C ALA A 153 -19.36 19.88 6.16
N GLU A 154 -19.62 20.01 4.85
CA GLU A 154 -19.98 18.88 3.98
C GLU A 154 -18.86 17.83 3.92
N LEU A 155 -17.61 18.27 3.89
CA LEU A 155 -16.45 17.39 3.88
C LEU A 155 -16.27 16.65 5.20
N ASP A 156 -16.44 17.35 6.33
CA ASP A 156 -16.36 16.74 7.67
C ASP A 156 -17.42 15.64 7.84
N GLU A 157 -18.65 15.86 7.34
CA GLU A 157 -19.72 14.86 7.36
C GLU A 157 -19.36 13.66 6.47
N ALA A 158 -18.88 13.90 5.25
CA ALA A 158 -18.48 12.85 4.33
C ALA A 158 -17.30 12.01 4.88
N LEU A 159 -16.33 12.65 5.54
CA LEU A 159 -15.22 11.99 6.22
C LEU A 159 -15.70 11.11 7.37
N ALA A 160 -16.64 11.60 8.19
CA ALA A 160 -17.20 10.82 9.29
C ALA A 160 -17.91 9.56 8.80
N LEU A 161 -18.65 9.65 7.70
CA LEU A 161 -19.29 8.50 7.05
C LEU A 161 -18.25 7.52 6.52
N LEU A 162 -17.23 7.99 5.79
CA LEU A 162 -16.18 7.14 5.26
C LEU A 162 -15.41 6.40 6.39
N LYS A 163 -15.08 7.09 7.47
CA LYS A 163 -14.44 6.47 8.65
C LYS A 163 -15.30 5.39 9.28
N THR A 164 -16.60 5.61 9.36
CA THR A 164 -17.55 4.60 9.87
C THR A 164 -17.58 3.38 8.97
N ASP A 165 -17.65 3.59 7.66
CA ASP A 165 -17.68 2.50 6.66
C ASP A 165 -16.37 1.71 6.63
N LEU A 166 -15.21 2.36 6.82
CA LEU A 166 -13.91 1.69 6.92
C LEU A 166 -13.82 0.73 8.12
N GLY A 167 -14.61 0.94 9.16
CA GLY A 167 -14.78 -0.01 10.28
C GLY A 167 -15.67 -1.20 9.96
N GLY A 168 -16.43 -1.14 8.87
CA GLY A 168 -17.38 -2.17 8.43
C GLY A 168 -16.84 -3.06 7.30
N ALA A 169 -17.76 -3.84 6.71
CA ALA A 169 -17.48 -4.75 5.59
C ALA A 169 -18.26 -4.40 4.31
N ASN A 170 -18.86 -3.22 4.23
CA ASN A 170 -19.59 -2.78 3.05
C ASN A 170 -18.66 -2.01 2.10
N PHE A 171 -18.00 -2.74 1.19
CA PHE A 171 -17.02 -2.17 0.26
C PHE A 171 -17.63 -1.22 -0.78
N GLU A 172 -18.89 -1.43 -1.16
CA GLU A 172 -19.60 -0.49 -2.06
C GLU A 172 -19.82 0.88 -1.39
N SER A 173 -20.17 0.88 -0.10
CA SER A 173 -20.30 2.11 0.68
C SER A 173 -18.95 2.81 0.85
N ILE A 174 -17.89 2.07 1.17
CA ILE A 174 -16.52 2.62 1.24
C ILE A 174 -16.14 3.28 -0.08
N LYS A 175 -16.34 2.60 -1.20
CA LYS A 175 -16.02 3.12 -2.54
C LYS A 175 -16.81 4.39 -2.87
N SER A 176 -18.13 4.37 -2.64
CA SER A 176 -19.01 5.52 -2.87
C SER A 176 -18.61 6.74 -2.03
N ASN A 177 -18.37 6.55 -0.73
CA ASN A 177 -17.97 7.64 0.16
C ASN A 177 -16.54 8.10 -0.08
N THR A 178 -15.63 7.24 -0.56
CA THR A 178 -14.30 7.64 -1.03
C THR A 178 -14.40 8.62 -2.20
N VAL A 179 -15.24 8.34 -3.20
CA VAL A 179 -15.48 9.26 -4.32
C VAL A 179 -16.09 10.58 -3.83
N LYS A 180 -17.06 10.52 -2.92
CA LYS A 180 -17.72 11.71 -2.35
C LYS A 180 -16.72 12.61 -1.62
N VAL A 181 -15.89 12.05 -0.75
CA VAL A 181 -14.84 12.80 -0.03
C VAL A 181 -13.85 13.42 -1.01
N SER A 182 -13.39 12.67 -2.00
CA SER A 182 -12.47 13.17 -3.03
C SER A 182 -13.06 14.35 -3.79
N THR A 183 -14.32 14.26 -4.22
CA THR A 183 -15.01 15.32 -4.98
C THR A 183 -15.16 16.59 -4.16
N ILE A 184 -15.60 16.49 -2.90
CA ILE A 184 -15.80 17.66 -2.03
C ILE A 184 -14.44 18.29 -1.66
N SER A 185 -13.41 17.46 -1.40
CA SER A 185 -12.06 17.92 -1.10
C SER A 185 -11.45 18.71 -2.27
N GLN A 186 -11.64 18.25 -3.50
CA GLN A 186 -11.21 18.98 -4.70
C GLN A 186 -11.95 20.31 -4.87
N ALA A 187 -13.27 20.34 -4.63
CA ALA A 187 -14.06 21.57 -4.68
C ALA A 187 -13.58 22.58 -3.63
N LEU A 188 -13.30 22.12 -2.40
CA LEU A 188 -12.77 22.95 -1.34
C LEU A 188 -11.37 23.49 -1.67
N GLY A 189 -10.51 22.67 -2.25
CA GLY A 189 -9.19 23.09 -2.76
C GLY A 189 -9.31 24.18 -3.84
N ALA A 190 -10.24 24.04 -4.78
CA ALA A 190 -10.48 25.04 -5.81
C ALA A 190 -10.92 26.40 -5.23
N LEU A 191 -11.78 26.41 -4.21
CA LEU A 191 -12.20 27.63 -3.51
C LEU A 191 -11.04 28.34 -2.82
N MET A 192 -10.06 27.59 -2.28
CA MET A 192 -8.84 28.17 -1.70
C MET A 192 -8.03 28.97 -2.70
N TYR A 193 -7.88 28.45 -3.92
CA TYR A 193 -7.11 29.13 -4.98
C TYR A 193 -7.89 30.28 -5.63
N ALA A 194 -9.22 30.25 -5.61
CA ALA A 194 -10.05 31.33 -6.14
C ALA A 194 -10.08 32.56 -5.23
N ASN A 195 -9.81 32.40 -3.94
CA ASN A 195 -9.83 33.46 -2.91
C ASN A 195 -8.41 33.89 -2.48
N ALA A 196 -7.37 33.40 -3.12
CA ALA A 196 -5.96 33.78 -2.91
C ALA A 196 -5.54 34.81 -3.97
#